data_3feaf12f5e50e82d823559f3725a25eb
#
_entry.id   3feaf12f5e50e82d823559f3725a25eb
#
_cell.length_a   1.000
_cell.length_b   1.000
_cell.length_c   1.000
_cell.angle_alpha   90.00
_cell.angle_beta   90.00
_cell.angle_gamma   90.00
#
_symmetry.space_group_name_H-M   'P 1'
#
loop_
_entity.id
_entity.type
_entity.pdbx_description
1 polymer ?
#
loop_
_entity_poly.entity_id
_entity_poly.type
_entity_poly.pdbx_seq_one_letter_code
_entity_poly.pdbx_strand_id
1 'polypeptide(L)'
;MGVQWTKEQQEVIRLRDRNILVSAAAGSGKTAVLVERILSKITDKEHPVDIDRLLIMTFTRAAAGEMKERISAAIEKALCEDPDNEHLQRQTTLLHTAQITTIDGFCAYIIRNYFHLIGLDPGYRTADEGELKLLRGDVVKALLEEYYAKKDEKFQKFVECFATGKSDEN
;
A
#
# COMPACT_ATOMS: atom_id res chain seq x y z
N MET A 1 -10.85 16.54 26.65
CA MET A 1 -12.10 16.55 25.86
C MET A 1 -11.99 15.45 24.81
N GLY A 2 -12.92 14.48 24.79
CA GLY A 2 -12.92 13.43 23.79
C GLY A 2 -13.33 13.99 22.41
N VAL A 3 -12.82 13.39 21.34
CA VAL A 3 -13.20 13.74 19.97
C VAL A 3 -14.68 13.42 19.79
N GLN A 4 -15.47 14.38 19.32
CA GLN A 4 -16.87 14.15 18.96
C GLN A 4 -16.95 13.70 17.50
N TRP A 5 -17.37 12.47 17.28
CA TRP A 5 -17.57 11.89 15.95
C TRP A 5 -18.97 12.18 15.42
N THR A 6 -19.09 12.49 14.13
CA THR A 6 -20.42 12.57 13.47
C THR A 6 -21.07 11.19 13.40
N LYS A 7 -22.36 11.12 13.08
CA LYS A 7 -23.07 9.83 12.95
C LYS A 7 -22.43 8.93 11.90
N GLU A 8 -22.08 9.48 10.74
CA GLU A 8 -21.44 8.75 9.63
C GLU A 8 -20.04 8.25 10.03
N GLN A 9 -19.27 9.08 10.75
CA GLN A 9 -17.96 8.69 11.27
C GLN A 9 -18.09 7.54 12.29
N GLN A 10 -19.08 7.61 13.18
CA GLN A 10 -19.37 6.54 14.14
C GLN A 10 -19.78 5.24 13.45
N GLU A 11 -20.55 5.31 12.37
CA GLU A 11 -20.88 4.13 11.57
C GLU A 11 -19.63 3.50 10.98
N VAL A 12 -18.75 4.28 10.36
CA VAL A 12 -17.46 3.78 9.83
C VAL A 12 -16.64 3.10 10.93
N ILE A 13 -16.58 3.66 12.14
CA ILE A 13 -15.84 3.10 13.27
C ILE A 13 -16.45 1.77 13.73
N ARG A 14 -17.77 1.64 13.78
CA ARG A 14 -18.49 0.52 14.41
C ARG A 14 -18.82 -0.63 13.46
N LEU A 15 -19.04 -0.36 12.16
CA LEU A 15 -19.43 -1.40 11.20
C LEU A 15 -18.39 -2.54 11.12
N ARG A 16 -18.88 -3.79 11.16
CA ARG A 16 -18.08 -5.03 11.07
C ARG A 16 -18.63 -5.91 9.94
N ASP A 17 -17.85 -6.90 9.55
CA ASP A 17 -18.22 -8.02 8.67
C ASP A 17 -18.78 -7.60 7.30
N ARG A 18 -18.32 -6.47 6.78
CA ARG A 18 -18.67 -5.97 5.44
C ARG A 18 -17.63 -5.04 4.87
N ASN A 19 -17.63 -4.90 3.57
CA ASN A 19 -16.85 -3.89 2.86
C ASN A 19 -17.47 -2.50 3.07
N ILE A 20 -16.64 -1.50 3.32
CA ILE A 20 -17.03 -0.11 3.53
C ILE A 20 -16.26 0.76 2.56
N LEU A 21 -16.98 1.52 1.75
CA LEU A 21 -16.41 2.58 0.92
C LEU A 21 -16.71 3.92 1.60
N VAL A 22 -15.67 4.68 1.94
CA VAL A 22 -15.79 5.99 2.57
C VAL A 22 -15.39 7.07 1.57
N SER A 23 -16.36 7.88 1.15
CA SER A 23 -16.12 9.10 0.37
C SER A 23 -16.12 10.30 1.30
N ALA A 24 -15.04 11.07 1.31
CA ALA A 24 -14.89 12.20 2.20
C ALA A 24 -13.89 13.24 1.65
N ALA A 25 -14.21 14.52 1.80
CA ALA A 25 -13.36 15.64 1.37
C ALA A 25 -12.00 15.66 2.09
N ALA A 26 -11.05 16.42 1.57
CA ALA A 26 -9.80 16.71 2.28
C ALA A 26 -10.11 17.41 3.62
N GLY A 27 -9.37 17.08 4.67
CA GLY A 27 -9.59 17.66 6.01
C GLY A 27 -10.77 17.11 6.80
N SER A 28 -11.58 16.20 6.26
CA SER A 28 -12.74 15.60 6.95
C SER A 28 -12.41 14.62 8.09
N GLY A 29 -11.13 14.47 8.45
CA GLY A 29 -10.72 13.58 9.53
C GLY A 29 -10.62 12.10 9.17
N LYS A 30 -10.52 11.74 7.86
CA LYS A 30 -10.43 10.33 7.40
C LYS A 30 -9.40 9.50 8.18
N THR A 31 -8.20 10.04 8.34
CA THR A 31 -7.11 9.36 9.07
C THR A 31 -7.47 9.15 10.54
N ALA A 32 -8.08 10.15 11.19
CA ALA A 32 -8.48 10.02 12.58
C ALA A 32 -9.58 8.95 12.76
N VAL A 33 -10.58 8.93 11.87
CA VAL A 33 -11.64 7.90 11.86
C VAL A 33 -11.04 6.50 11.62
N LEU A 34 -10.05 6.38 10.74
CA LEU A 34 -9.38 5.10 10.48
C LEU A 34 -8.60 4.62 11.71
N VAL A 35 -7.83 5.49 12.35
CA VAL A 35 -7.11 5.16 13.60
C VAL A 35 -8.09 4.72 14.68
N GLU A 36 -9.18 5.46 14.89
CA GLU A 36 -10.22 5.11 15.87
C GLU A 36 -10.88 3.76 15.55
N ARG A 37 -11.14 3.49 14.26
CA ARG A 37 -11.65 2.19 13.82
C ARG A 37 -10.68 1.05 14.15
N ILE A 38 -9.39 1.25 13.90
CA ILE A 38 -8.35 0.26 14.21
C ILE A 38 -8.31 0.04 15.73
N LEU A 39 -8.27 1.12 16.51
CA LEU A 39 -8.28 1.05 17.96
C LEU A 39 -9.52 0.32 18.48
N SER A 40 -10.72 0.64 17.95
CA SER A 40 -11.96 -0.03 18.34
C SER A 40 -12.00 -1.52 18.02
N LYS A 41 -11.18 -2.01 17.06
CA LYS A 41 -11.01 -3.44 16.78
C LYS A 41 -10.02 -4.10 17.74
N ILE A 42 -8.95 -3.40 18.07
CA ILE A 42 -7.94 -3.89 19.01
C ILE A 42 -8.51 -3.95 20.44
N THR A 43 -9.31 -2.97 20.84
CA THR A 43 -9.89 -2.87 22.19
C THR A 43 -11.28 -3.51 22.32
N ASP A 44 -11.74 -4.24 21.30
CA ASP A 44 -13.02 -4.94 21.35
C ASP A 44 -13.01 -5.97 22.47
N LYS A 45 -14.02 -5.97 23.33
CA LYS A 45 -14.06 -6.84 24.51
C LYS A 45 -14.46 -8.27 24.19
N GLU A 46 -15.24 -8.47 23.14
CA GLU A 46 -15.75 -9.78 22.76
C GLU A 46 -14.88 -10.45 21.70
N HIS A 47 -14.41 -9.66 20.73
CA HIS A 47 -13.65 -10.15 19.59
C HIS A 47 -12.45 -9.22 19.29
N PRO A 48 -11.45 -9.14 20.20
CA PRO A 48 -10.27 -8.30 19.96
C PRO A 48 -9.46 -8.84 18.77
N VAL A 49 -8.97 -7.93 17.95
CA VAL A 49 -8.14 -8.27 16.78
C VAL A 49 -6.73 -7.78 17.02
N ASP A 50 -5.74 -8.66 16.90
CA ASP A 50 -4.34 -8.26 16.97
C ASP A 50 -3.96 -7.35 15.80
N ILE A 51 -3.12 -6.34 16.06
CA ILE A 51 -2.72 -5.33 15.05
C ILE A 51 -1.96 -5.96 13.87
N ASP A 52 -1.21 -7.04 14.08
CA ASP A 52 -0.48 -7.77 13.04
C ASP A 52 -1.40 -8.58 12.11
N ARG A 53 -2.67 -8.76 12.48
CA ARG A 53 -3.72 -9.33 11.62
C ARG A 53 -4.43 -8.30 10.75
N LEU A 54 -4.07 -7.03 10.87
CA LEU A 54 -4.61 -5.96 10.06
C LEU A 54 -3.61 -5.56 8.98
N LEU A 55 -4.08 -5.47 7.73
CA LEU A 55 -3.33 -4.87 6.63
C LEU A 55 -3.79 -3.43 6.44
N ILE A 56 -2.90 -2.48 6.71
CA ILE A 56 -3.15 -1.05 6.61
C ILE A 56 -2.26 -0.48 5.51
N MET A 57 -2.88 -0.05 4.42
CA MET A 57 -2.14 0.45 3.26
C MET A 57 -2.34 1.95 3.05
N THR A 58 -1.27 2.62 2.68
CA THR A 58 -1.24 4.04 2.33
C THR A 58 -0.56 4.24 0.97
N PHE A 59 -0.66 5.45 0.40
CA PHE A 59 0.01 5.76 -0.87
C PHE A 59 1.49 6.13 -0.71
N THR A 60 1.88 6.69 0.44
CA THR A 60 3.26 7.14 0.66
C THR A 60 3.86 6.52 1.92
N ARG A 61 5.18 6.35 1.93
CA ARG A 61 5.91 5.87 3.10
C ARG A 61 5.75 6.81 4.30
N ALA A 62 5.73 8.13 4.05
CA ALA A 62 5.49 9.12 5.10
C ALA A 62 4.13 8.94 5.76
N ALA A 63 3.05 8.75 4.97
CA ALA A 63 1.71 8.49 5.50
C ALA A 63 1.63 7.15 6.25
N ALA A 64 2.37 6.12 5.84
CA ALA A 64 2.45 4.85 6.57
C ALA A 64 3.15 5.04 7.93
N GLY A 65 4.26 5.80 7.97
CA GLY A 65 4.95 6.17 9.21
C GLY A 65 4.04 6.94 10.16
N GLU A 66 3.40 8.01 9.67
CA GLU A 66 2.45 8.80 10.46
C GLU A 66 1.29 7.95 11.00
N MET A 67 0.76 7.02 10.19
CA MET A 67 -0.28 6.10 10.63
C MET A 67 0.20 5.22 11.78
N LYS A 68 1.41 4.67 11.66
CA LYS A 68 2.01 3.82 12.69
C LYS A 68 2.21 4.58 14.01
N GLU A 69 2.72 5.82 13.94
CA GLU A 69 2.89 6.69 15.11
C GLU A 69 1.55 7.01 15.78
N ARG A 70 0.52 7.32 15.00
CA ARG A 70 -0.83 7.60 15.53
C ARG A 70 -1.46 6.40 16.22
N ILE A 71 -1.27 5.20 15.65
CA ILE A 71 -1.76 3.95 16.25
C ILE A 71 -0.99 3.66 17.54
N SER A 72 0.35 3.83 17.56
CA SER A 72 1.18 3.68 18.76
C SER A 72 0.67 4.58 19.89
N ALA A 73 0.55 5.86 19.61
CA ALA A 73 0.06 6.83 20.61
C ALA A 73 -1.35 6.51 21.11
N ALA A 74 -2.22 5.96 20.25
CA ALA A 74 -3.57 5.56 20.64
C ALA A 74 -3.57 4.32 21.56
N ILE A 75 -2.70 3.33 21.27
CA ILE A 75 -2.50 2.15 22.13
C ILE A 75 -1.90 2.56 23.48
N GLU A 76 -0.86 3.40 23.48
CA GLU A 76 -0.23 3.91 24.70
C GLU A 76 -1.23 4.67 25.57
N LYS A 77 -2.08 5.50 24.98
CA LYS A 77 -3.14 6.20 25.70
C LYS A 77 -4.14 5.21 26.31
N ALA A 78 -4.57 4.20 25.58
CA ALA A 78 -5.46 3.16 26.11
C ALA A 78 -4.82 2.39 27.27
N LEU A 79 -3.51 2.11 27.20
CA LEU A 79 -2.74 1.51 28.29
C LEU A 79 -2.64 2.42 29.52
N CYS A 80 -2.56 3.75 29.35
CA CYS A 80 -2.61 4.67 30.49
C CYS A 80 -3.94 4.60 31.23
N GLU A 81 -5.04 4.29 30.53
CA GLU A 81 -6.39 4.15 31.11
C GLU A 81 -6.59 2.75 31.74
N ASP A 82 -5.94 1.71 31.22
CA ASP A 82 -6.01 0.32 31.69
C ASP A 82 -4.60 -0.34 31.64
N PRO A 83 -3.72 -0.03 32.62
CA PRO A 83 -2.32 -0.47 32.58
C PRO A 83 -2.11 -1.99 32.67
N ASP A 84 -3.04 -2.69 33.29
CA ASP A 84 -2.95 -4.15 33.52
C ASP A 84 -3.52 -4.96 32.35
N ASN A 85 -3.89 -4.30 31.24
CA ASN A 85 -4.46 -4.96 30.07
C ASN A 85 -3.38 -5.68 29.26
N GLU A 86 -3.20 -6.97 29.52
CA GLU A 86 -2.21 -7.82 28.84
C GLU A 86 -2.37 -7.81 27.30
N HIS A 87 -3.61 -7.74 26.79
CA HIS A 87 -3.84 -7.67 25.36
C HIS A 87 -3.28 -6.37 24.77
N LEU A 88 -3.50 -5.21 25.38
CA LEU A 88 -2.96 -3.93 24.93
C LEU A 88 -1.42 -3.90 25.06
N GLN A 89 -0.86 -4.42 26.12
CA GLN A 89 0.60 -4.57 26.27
C GLN A 89 1.20 -5.39 25.13
N ARG A 90 0.56 -6.48 24.74
CA ARG A 90 0.96 -7.30 23.60
C ARG A 90 0.91 -6.52 22.29
N GLN A 91 -0.08 -5.64 22.08
CA GLN A 91 -0.20 -4.84 20.85
C GLN A 91 0.98 -3.90 20.63
N THR A 92 1.62 -3.38 21.68
CA THR A 92 2.82 -2.55 21.56
C THR A 92 3.98 -3.31 20.90
N THR A 93 4.12 -4.58 21.23
CA THR A 93 5.13 -5.47 20.63
C THR A 93 4.75 -5.85 19.19
N LEU A 94 3.50 -6.25 18.96
CA LEU A 94 3.00 -6.66 17.64
C LEU A 94 3.00 -5.52 16.62
N LEU A 95 2.92 -4.27 17.05
CA LEU A 95 2.97 -3.09 16.17
C LEU A 95 4.27 -3.02 15.36
N HIS A 96 5.37 -3.59 15.85
CA HIS A 96 6.63 -3.63 15.11
C HIS A 96 6.57 -4.53 13.87
N THR A 97 5.78 -5.60 13.93
CA THR A 97 5.59 -6.57 12.85
C THR A 97 4.33 -6.33 12.02
N ALA A 98 3.48 -5.40 12.46
CA ALA A 98 2.22 -5.07 11.80
C ALA A 98 2.44 -4.52 10.37
N GLN A 99 1.60 -4.95 9.44
CA GLN A 99 1.65 -4.54 8.03
C GLN A 99 0.98 -3.17 7.84
N ILE A 100 1.70 -2.11 8.27
CA ILE A 100 1.34 -0.70 8.04
C ILE A 100 2.31 -0.15 7.01
N THR A 101 1.93 -0.16 5.73
CA THR A 101 2.89 0.02 4.64
C THR A 101 2.23 0.65 3.40
N THR A 102 3.02 0.91 2.36
CA THR A 102 2.51 1.27 1.04
C THR A 102 2.08 0.02 0.27
N ILE A 103 1.31 0.21 -0.81
CA ILE A 103 0.94 -0.88 -1.72
C ILE A 103 2.20 -1.57 -2.25
N ASP A 104 3.19 -0.82 -2.73
CA ASP A 104 4.46 -1.37 -3.21
C ASP A 104 5.25 -2.10 -2.11
N GLY A 105 5.24 -1.54 -0.89
CA GLY A 105 5.87 -2.18 0.26
C GLY A 105 5.24 -3.53 0.61
N PHE A 106 3.91 -3.62 0.53
CA PHE A 106 3.19 -4.87 0.71
C PHE A 106 3.47 -5.87 -0.42
N CYS A 107 3.48 -5.42 -1.67
CA CYS A 107 3.87 -6.26 -2.81
C CYS A 107 5.29 -6.83 -2.63
N ALA A 108 6.24 -5.98 -2.22
CA ALA A 108 7.60 -6.41 -1.94
C ALA A 108 7.67 -7.44 -0.78
N TYR A 109 6.86 -7.25 0.26
CA TYR A 109 6.73 -8.22 1.35
C TYR A 109 6.22 -9.57 0.85
N ILE A 110 5.17 -9.59 0.03
CA ILE A 110 4.62 -10.83 -0.56
C ILE A 110 5.68 -11.53 -1.41
N ILE A 111 6.35 -10.80 -2.30
CA ILE A 111 7.38 -11.38 -3.17
C ILE A 111 8.51 -11.99 -2.34
N ARG A 112 9.01 -11.30 -1.32
CA ARG A 112 10.10 -11.82 -0.46
C ARG A 112 9.73 -13.10 0.28
N ASN A 113 8.48 -13.25 0.68
CA ASN A 113 8.05 -14.43 1.44
C ASN A 113 7.58 -15.58 0.54
N TYR A 114 7.14 -15.28 -0.68
CA TYR A 114 6.49 -16.26 -1.56
C TYR A 114 7.12 -16.32 -2.95
N PHE A 115 8.37 -15.85 -3.14
CA PHE A 115 9.09 -15.85 -4.42
C PHE A 115 9.12 -17.24 -5.09
N HIS A 116 9.19 -18.29 -4.30
CA HIS A 116 9.23 -19.68 -4.77
C HIS A 116 7.93 -20.12 -5.47
N LEU A 117 6.78 -19.53 -5.12
CA LEU A 117 5.48 -19.83 -5.75
C LEU A 117 5.36 -19.30 -7.18
N ILE A 118 6.11 -18.25 -7.50
CA ILE A 118 6.12 -17.61 -8.83
C ILE A 118 7.40 -17.87 -9.62
N GLY A 119 8.23 -18.79 -9.15
CA GLY A 119 9.47 -19.18 -9.84
C GLY A 119 10.54 -18.10 -9.91
N LEU A 120 10.52 -17.11 -8.99
CA LEU A 120 11.58 -16.12 -8.91
C LEU A 120 12.83 -16.68 -8.23
N ASP A 121 13.99 -16.27 -8.73
CA ASP A 121 15.27 -16.55 -8.09
C ASP A 121 15.32 -15.86 -6.71
N PRO A 122 15.79 -16.55 -5.63
CA PRO A 122 15.93 -15.94 -4.31
C PRO A 122 16.88 -14.74 -4.28
N GLY A 123 17.81 -14.65 -5.23
CA GLY A 123 18.73 -13.52 -5.38
C GLY A 123 18.16 -12.33 -6.15
N TYR A 124 16.86 -12.33 -6.49
CA TYR A 124 16.25 -11.20 -7.19
C TYR A 124 16.44 -9.88 -6.44
N ARG A 125 16.59 -8.81 -7.19
CA ARG A 125 16.59 -7.44 -6.66
C ARG A 125 15.71 -6.51 -7.50
N THR A 126 15.28 -5.44 -6.92
CA THR A 126 14.61 -4.38 -7.67
C THR A 126 15.66 -3.61 -8.49
N ALA A 127 15.43 -3.47 -9.78
CA ALA A 127 16.28 -2.67 -10.65
C ALA A 127 16.22 -1.19 -10.29
N ASP A 128 17.33 -0.49 -10.49
CA ASP A 128 17.36 0.96 -10.38
C ASP A 128 16.82 1.65 -11.66
N GLU A 129 16.65 2.97 -11.62
CA GLU A 129 16.11 3.71 -12.77
C GLU A 129 17.00 3.67 -14.00
N GLY A 130 18.33 3.61 -13.81
CA GLY A 130 19.29 3.50 -14.91
C GLY A 130 19.16 2.18 -15.64
N GLU A 131 19.09 1.07 -14.89
CA GLU A 131 18.86 -0.26 -15.42
C GLU A 131 17.51 -0.39 -16.14
N LEU A 132 16.46 0.21 -15.55
CA LEU A 132 15.11 0.24 -16.16
C LEU A 132 15.12 1.01 -17.49
N LYS A 133 15.85 2.12 -17.56
CA LYS A 133 15.97 2.91 -18.79
C LYS A 133 16.66 2.11 -19.90
N LEU A 134 17.75 1.42 -19.60
CA LEU A 134 18.42 0.55 -20.56
C LEU A 134 17.50 -0.58 -21.02
N LEU A 135 16.89 -1.30 -20.09
CA LEU A 135 15.95 -2.38 -20.42
C LEU A 135 14.79 -1.90 -21.30
N ARG A 136 14.22 -0.73 -21.00
CA ARG A 136 13.17 -0.15 -21.84
C ARG A 136 13.66 0.15 -23.25
N GLY A 137 14.88 0.68 -23.40
CA GLY A 137 15.49 0.92 -24.70
C GLY A 137 15.64 -0.38 -25.50
N ASP A 138 16.17 -1.42 -24.87
CA ASP A 138 16.35 -2.74 -25.52
C ASP A 138 15.00 -3.37 -25.93
N VAL A 139 13.98 -3.27 -25.06
CA VAL A 139 12.62 -3.78 -25.35
C VAL A 139 11.98 -3.01 -26.50
N VAL A 140 12.08 -1.67 -26.52
CA VAL A 140 11.55 -0.86 -27.61
C VAL A 140 12.24 -1.22 -28.92
N LYS A 141 13.57 -1.33 -28.91
CA LYS A 141 14.35 -1.72 -30.10
C LYS A 141 13.93 -3.08 -30.64
N ALA A 142 13.87 -4.07 -29.76
CA ALA A 142 13.42 -5.42 -30.15
C ALA A 142 11.99 -5.43 -30.71
N LEU A 143 11.09 -4.63 -30.12
CA LEU A 143 9.71 -4.49 -30.58
C LEU A 143 9.64 -3.87 -31.98
N LEU A 144 10.38 -2.78 -32.21
CA LEU A 144 10.46 -2.14 -33.51
C LEU A 144 11.01 -3.09 -34.58
N GLU A 145 12.11 -3.79 -34.28
CA GLU A 145 12.68 -4.81 -35.20
C GLU A 145 11.65 -5.90 -35.57
N GLU A 146 10.87 -6.36 -34.58
CA GLU A 146 9.81 -7.36 -34.83
C GLU A 146 8.73 -6.82 -35.78
N TYR A 147 8.27 -5.57 -35.60
CA TYR A 147 7.27 -4.97 -36.46
C TYR A 147 7.79 -4.68 -37.86
N TYR A 148 9.04 -4.24 -38.01
CA TYR A 148 9.68 -4.10 -39.32
C TYR A 148 9.81 -5.44 -40.03
N ALA A 149 10.18 -6.50 -39.33
CA ALA A 149 10.29 -7.85 -39.90
C ALA A 149 8.94 -8.39 -40.40
N LYS A 150 7.83 -8.05 -39.72
CA LYS A 150 6.46 -8.42 -40.11
C LYS A 150 5.95 -7.65 -41.32
N LYS A 151 6.63 -6.57 -41.74
CA LYS A 151 6.21 -5.68 -42.85
C LYS A 151 4.75 -5.19 -42.72
N ASP A 152 4.34 -4.87 -41.47
CA ASP A 152 2.98 -4.36 -41.21
C ASP A 152 2.78 -2.99 -41.86
N GLU A 153 1.87 -2.90 -42.81
CA GLU A 153 1.61 -1.65 -43.53
C GLU A 153 1.09 -0.52 -42.63
N LYS A 154 0.36 -0.84 -41.55
CA LYS A 154 -0.13 0.17 -40.62
C LYS A 154 1.00 0.73 -39.80
N PHE A 155 1.93 -0.14 -39.36
CA PHE A 155 3.11 0.29 -38.64
C PHE A 155 4.01 1.16 -39.55
N GLN A 156 4.24 0.77 -40.80
CA GLN A 156 5.04 1.59 -41.73
C GLN A 156 4.45 2.99 -41.91
N LYS A 157 3.12 3.09 -42.14
CA LYS A 157 2.42 4.38 -42.20
C LYS A 157 2.54 5.18 -40.90
N PHE A 158 2.48 4.52 -39.75
CA PHE A 158 2.66 5.20 -38.49
C PHE A 158 4.08 5.79 -38.39
N VAL A 159 5.11 5.02 -38.70
CA VAL A 159 6.49 5.48 -38.68
C VAL A 159 6.71 6.64 -39.66
N GLU A 160 6.20 6.56 -40.90
CA GLU A 160 6.27 7.63 -41.89
C GLU A 160 5.60 8.95 -41.41
N CYS A 161 4.53 8.84 -40.64
CA CYS A 161 3.84 10.02 -40.12
C CYS A 161 4.48 10.63 -38.91
N PHE A 162 5.11 9.84 -38.02
CA PHE A 162 5.55 10.30 -36.72
C PHE A 162 7.07 10.32 -36.52
N ALA A 163 7.83 9.52 -37.24
CA ALA A 163 9.29 9.52 -37.20
C ALA A 163 9.84 10.63 -38.11
N THR A 164 9.74 11.86 -37.70
CA THR A 164 10.21 13.03 -38.48
C THR A 164 11.71 13.23 -38.31
N GLY A 165 12.54 12.48 -39.05
CA GLY A 165 13.93 12.86 -39.35
C GLY A 165 14.97 12.63 -38.27
N LYS A 166 14.64 11.95 -37.19
CA LYS A 166 15.58 11.39 -36.18
C LYS A 166 15.14 9.97 -35.91
N SER A 167 15.87 9.14 -35.25
CA SER A 167 15.54 7.73 -35.10
C SER A 167 14.11 7.50 -34.60
N ASP A 168 13.48 6.46 -35.09
CA ASP A 168 12.15 5.97 -34.73
C ASP A 168 12.09 5.40 -33.27
N GLU A 169 13.23 5.43 -32.58
CA GLU A 169 13.39 5.03 -31.17
C GLU A 169 13.15 6.19 -30.19
N ASN A 170 12.85 7.42 -30.66
CA ASN A 170 12.70 8.63 -29.81
C ASN A 170 11.23 8.96 -29.53
#